data_40c68d3f6c745d5a54d666569c1aeb80
#
_entry.id   40c68d3f6c745d5a54d666569c1aeb80
#
_cell.length_a   1.000
_cell.length_b   1.000
_cell.length_c   1.000
_cell.angle_alpha   90.00
_cell.angle_beta   90.00
_cell.angle_gamma   90.00
#
_symmetry.space_group_name_H-M   'P 1'
#
loop_
_entity.id
_entity.type
_entity.pdbx_description
1 polymer ?
#
loop_
_entity_poly.entity_id
_entity_poly.type
_entity_poly.pdbx_seq_one_letter_code
_entity_poly.pdbx_strand_id
1 'polypeptide(L)'
;MVVIAEKRKYMEKVSNEVGVISALAFDQRGALKKMMAKHQAEEPTVEQMEELKTLVSEELTQFSSSILLDPEFGLPASRARNEQCGLLLAYEKTGYDTSSTSRLPDCLVEWSVKRLKEEGADAIKFLLYYDVDGDPYVNLQKHAYIERLGSECQAEGLPFFLEILSYDETIEDNASVEFAKVKPRKVNEAMRVFSDERFGVDVLKVEVPVNMNFVEGFGTGEVVYTKEEAAEYFRQQEASTHLPYIYLSAGVSAKLFQDTLVFAHEAGAKFNGVLCGRATWAGVVPVYIEQGEEAAREWLRTVGRENIEGLDAVLSQTATSWLEK
;
A
#
# COMPACT_ATOMS: atom_id res chain seq x y z
N MET A 1 -15.96 9.65 12.98
CA MET A 1 -15.02 8.76 13.72
C MET A 1 -14.22 9.61 14.72
N VAL A 2 -14.15 9.22 15.97
CA VAL A 2 -13.24 9.87 16.92
C VAL A 2 -11.93 9.09 16.83
N VAL A 3 -10.99 9.56 15.99
CA VAL A 3 -9.60 9.14 16.11
C VAL A 3 -9.21 9.50 17.54
N ILE A 4 -8.84 8.51 18.35
CA ILE A 4 -8.41 8.73 19.72
C ILE A 4 -7.33 9.80 19.68
N ALA A 5 -7.39 10.80 20.54
CA ALA A 5 -6.51 11.99 20.47
C ALA A 5 -5.01 11.63 20.40
N GLU A 6 -4.63 10.48 20.98
CA GLU A 6 -3.27 9.95 20.88
C GLU A 6 -2.88 9.50 19.48
N LYS A 7 -3.80 8.89 18.71
CA LYS A 7 -3.55 8.45 17.33
C LYS A 7 -3.53 9.63 16.34
N ARG A 8 -4.27 10.70 16.65
CA ARG A 8 -4.37 11.88 15.78
C ARG A 8 -3.00 12.49 15.46
N LYS A 9 -2.15 12.68 16.46
CA LYS A 9 -0.80 13.23 16.28
C LYS A 9 0.08 12.39 15.33
N TYR A 10 -0.14 11.07 15.32
CA TYR A 10 0.55 10.15 14.42
C TYR A 10 -0.05 10.16 13.01
N MET A 11 -1.37 10.29 12.90
CA MET A 11 -2.02 10.49 11.60
C MET A 11 -1.55 11.80 10.94
N GLU A 12 -1.37 12.88 11.71
CA GLU A 12 -0.81 14.14 11.24
C GLU A 12 0.63 13.99 10.75
N LYS A 13 1.44 13.13 11.38
CA LYS A 13 2.82 12.85 10.94
C LYS A 13 2.91 12.05 9.64
N VAL A 14 1.96 11.16 9.37
CA VAL A 14 1.97 10.34 8.16
C VAL A 14 1.22 10.98 6.99
N SER A 15 0.64 12.15 7.19
CA SER A 15 -0.04 12.95 6.16
C SER A 15 0.64 14.30 5.95
N ASN A 16 0.35 14.94 4.84
CA ASN A 16 0.81 16.31 4.58
C ASN A 16 -0.05 17.35 5.36
N GLU A 17 0.29 18.64 5.22
CA GLU A 17 -0.34 19.76 5.94
C GLU A 17 -1.86 19.88 5.70
N VAL A 18 -2.35 19.37 4.57
CA VAL A 18 -3.79 19.38 4.24
C VAL A 18 -4.51 18.07 4.61
N GLY A 19 -3.80 17.12 5.25
CA GLY A 19 -4.37 15.85 5.69
C GLY A 19 -4.50 14.80 4.57
N VAL A 20 -3.69 14.87 3.53
CA VAL A 20 -3.59 13.85 2.49
C VAL A 20 -2.37 12.96 2.73
N ILE A 21 -2.54 11.66 2.60
CA ILE A 21 -1.47 10.66 2.76
C ILE A 21 -0.82 10.46 1.39
N SER A 22 0.31 11.14 1.13
CA SER A 22 1.15 10.93 -0.04
C SER A 22 2.38 10.12 0.36
N ALA A 23 2.21 8.81 0.50
CA ALA A 23 3.20 7.94 1.09
C ALA A 23 3.98 7.13 0.06
N LEU A 24 5.30 7.05 0.26
CA LEU A 24 6.19 6.16 -0.49
C LEU A 24 6.16 4.75 0.14
N ALA A 25 6.01 3.70 -0.66
CA ALA A 25 5.99 2.31 -0.19
C ALA A 25 7.24 1.55 -0.62
N PHE A 26 8.07 1.15 0.33
CA PHE A 26 9.24 0.32 0.08
C PHE A 26 9.39 -0.83 1.11
N ASP A 27 8.28 -1.46 1.44
CA ASP A 27 8.20 -2.63 2.32
C ASP A 27 8.42 -3.98 1.59
N GLN A 28 8.67 -3.97 0.28
CA GLN A 28 8.96 -5.16 -0.51
C GLN A 28 10.26 -5.81 -0.05
N ARG A 29 10.23 -7.13 0.20
CA ARG A 29 11.35 -7.98 0.62
C ARG A 29 11.62 -9.05 -0.44
N GLY A 30 10.84 -10.11 -0.46
CA GLY A 30 10.97 -11.15 -1.48
C GLY A 30 10.76 -10.64 -2.92
N ALA A 31 9.86 -9.69 -3.14
CA ALA A 31 9.66 -9.08 -4.46
C ALA A 31 10.88 -8.24 -4.89
N LEU A 32 11.48 -7.46 -3.96
CA LEU A 32 12.70 -6.70 -4.22
C LEU A 32 13.85 -7.65 -4.56
N LYS A 33 14.06 -8.69 -3.75
CA LYS A 33 15.08 -9.72 -4.00
C LYS A 33 14.95 -10.32 -5.40
N LYS A 34 13.73 -10.69 -5.81
CA LYS A 34 13.45 -11.19 -7.16
C LYS A 34 13.73 -10.17 -8.27
N MET A 35 13.48 -8.88 -8.02
CA MET A 35 13.78 -7.84 -8.99
C MET A 35 15.29 -7.67 -9.18
N MET A 36 16.05 -7.59 -8.09
CA MET A 36 17.52 -7.46 -8.11
C MET A 36 18.18 -8.66 -8.77
N ALA A 37 17.73 -9.89 -8.45
CA ALA A 37 18.26 -11.14 -9.02
C ALA A 37 18.08 -11.26 -10.55
N LYS A 38 17.25 -10.43 -11.19
CA LYS A 38 17.14 -10.38 -12.66
C LYS A 38 18.32 -9.68 -13.32
N HIS A 39 19.07 -8.89 -12.56
CA HIS A 39 20.12 -8.00 -13.05
C HIS A 39 21.52 -8.39 -12.57
N GLN A 40 21.65 -9.47 -11.79
CA GLN A 40 22.92 -10.01 -11.30
C GLN A 40 22.89 -11.53 -11.25
N ALA A 41 24.06 -12.16 -11.33
CA ALA A 41 24.19 -13.64 -11.34
C ALA A 41 24.03 -14.26 -9.94
N GLU A 42 24.40 -13.53 -8.90
CA GLU A 42 24.35 -13.98 -7.52
C GLU A 42 23.06 -13.50 -6.85
N GLU A 43 22.65 -14.22 -5.79
CA GLU A 43 21.52 -13.78 -4.96
C GLU A 43 21.83 -12.43 -4.29
N PRO A 44 20.88 -11.51 -4.27
CA PRO A 44 21.05 -10.24 -3.58
C PRO A 44 21.37 -10.42 -2.10
N THR A 45 22.36 -9.69 -1.60
CA THR A 45 22.74 -9.73 -0.19
C THR A 45 21.83 -8.84 0.66
N VAL A 46 21.88 -9.02 1.97
CA VAL A 46 21.17 -8.16 2.94
C VAL A 46 21.64 -6.72 2.79
N GLU A 47 22.95 -6.52 2.71
CA GLU A 47 23.57 -5.21 2.59
C GLU A 47 23.10 -4.47 1.33
N GLN A 48 23.02 -5.15 0.18
CA GLN A 48 22.51 -4.56 -1.06
C GLN A 48 21.02 -4.12 -0.92
N MET A 49 20.20 -4.92 -0.24
CA MET A 49 18.80 -4.57 -0.02
C MET A 49 18.65 -3.38 0.93
N GLU A 50 19.41 -3.35 2.02
CA GLU A 50 19.45 -2.24 2.99
C GLU A 50 19.95 -0.96 2.35
N GLU A 51 21.04 -1.04 1.56
CA GLU A 51 21.62 0.10 0.87
C GLU A 51 20.62 0.70 -0.12
N LEU A 52 20.02 -0.11 -1.01
CA LEU A 52 19.05 0.41 -1.97
C LEU A 52 17.84 1.06 -1.30
N LYS A 53 17.31 0.46 -0.20
CA LYS A 53 16.24 1.09 0.57
C LYS A 53 16.67 2.41 1.20
N THR A 54 17.90 2.49 1.67
CA THR A 54 18.49 3.70 2.24
C THR A 54 18.61 4.80 1.20
N LEU A 55 19.13 4.49 0.01
CA LEU A 55 19.23 5.44 -1.11
C LEU A 55 17.87 6.05 -1.49
N VAL A 56 16.86 5.19 -1.65
CA VAL A 56 15.48 5.63 -1.94
C VAL A 56 14.93 6.51 -0.82
N SER A 57 15.19 6.15 0.42
CA SER A 57 14.74 6.92 1.58
C SER A 57 15.42 8.31 1.64
N GLU A 58 16.72 8.39 1.48
CA GLU A 58 17.48 9.64 1.49
C GLU A 58 17.04 10.61 0.38
N GLU A 59 16.86 10.08 -0.84
CA GLU A 59 16.66 10.95 -2.01
C GLU A 59 15.17 11.31 -2.21
N LEU A 60 14.21 10.46 -1.81
CA LEU A 60 12.80 10.66 -2.15
C LEU A 60 11.88 11.05 -0.98
N THR A 61 12.25 10.80 0.28
CA THR A 61 11.33 11.06 1.39
C THR A 61 11.09 12.54 1.68
N GLN A 62 11.94 13.43 1.18
CA GLN A 62 11.68 14.87 1.22
C GLN A 62 10.47 15.31 0.38
N PHE A 63 10.00 14.46 -0.54
CA PHE A 63 8.85 14.70 -1.41
C PHE A 63 7.61 13.88 -1.01
N SER A 64 7.64 13.15 0.10
CA SER A 64 6.51 12.33 0.56
C SER A 64 6.08 12.67 1.98
N SER A 65 4.81 12.52 2.29
CA SER A 65 4.30 12.73 3.65
C SER A 65 4.81 11.67 4.62
N SER A 66 5.02 10.46 4.12
CA SER A 66 5.51 9.33 4.91
C SER A 66 6.13 8.25 4.02
N ILE A 67 6.87 7.33 4.65
CA ILE A 67 7.40 6.14 3.99
C ILE A 67 6.98 4.88 4.75
N LEU A 68 6.57 3.85 4.00
CA LEU A 68 6.36 2.51 4.50
C LEU A 68 7.59 1.66 4.26
N LEU A 69 8.17 1.13 5.32
CA LEU A 69 9.31 0.23 5.31
C LEU A 69 8.97 -1.07 6.05
N ASP A 70 9.81 -2.08 5.88
CA ASP A 70 9.80 -3.30 6.69
C ASP A 70 10.92 -3.26 7.75
N PRO A 71 10.77 -3.93 8.90
CA PRO A 71 11.81 -3.93 9.92
C PRO A 71 12.97 -4.91 9.64
N GLU A 72 12.85 -5.78 8.62
CA GLU A 72 13.89 -6.77 8.30
C GLU A 72 15.07 -6.13 7.54
N PHE A 73 14.78 -5.26 6.55
CA PHE A 73 15.80 -4.61 5.70
C PHE A 73 15.64 -3.08 5.66
N GLY A 74 14.59 -2.53 6.26
CA GLY A 74 14.24 -1.12 6.15
C GLY A 74 14.69 -0.24 7.34
N LEU A 75 15.24 -0.80 8.41
CA LEU A 75 15.62 0.00 9.57
C LEU A 75 16.75 1.01 9.28
N PRO A 76 17.80 0.70 8.50
CA PRO A 76 18.76 1.73 8.07
C PRO A 76 18.08 2.86 7.30
N ALA A 77 17.21 2.51 6.35
CA ALA A 77 16.45 3.47 5.54
C ALA A 77 15.50 4.33 6.40
N SER A 78 14.90 3.76 7.46
CA SER A 78 14.04 4.52 8.37
C SER A 78 14.79 5.62 9.12
N ARG A 79 16.07 5.40 9.41
CA ARG A 79 16.93 6.38 10.08
C ARG A 79 17.48 7.45 9.12
N ALA A 80 17.56 7.11 7.84
CA ALA A 80 18.07 7.99 6.78
C ALA A 80 16.98 8.87 6.15
N ARG A 81 15.68 8.65 6.47
CA ARG A 81 14.58 9.42 5.91
C ARG A 81 14.63 10.90 6.33
N ASN A 82 14.00 11.75 5.57
CA ASN A 82 13.79 13.14 5.94
C ASN A 82 13.04 13.22 7.29
N GLU A 83 13.45 14.13 8.17
CA GLU A 83 12.91 14.25 9.53
C GLU A 83 11.41 14.57 9.58
N GLN A 84 10.88 15.21 8.53
CA GLN A 84 9.44 15.55 8.42
C GLN A 84 8.62 14.39 7.83
N CYS A 85 9.28 13.39 7.26
CA CYS A 85 8.60 12.23 6.69
C CYS A 85 8.21 11.23 7.77
N GLY A 86 6.91 10.96 7.92
CA GLY A 86 6.38 9.96 8.85
C GLY A 86 6.84 8.54 8.50
N LEU A 87 6.81 7.64 9.47
CA LEU A 87 7.23 6.24 9.31
C LEU A 87 6.08 5.27 9.54
N LEU A 88 5.74 4.48 8.52
CA LEU A 88 4.95 3.27 8.69
C LEU A 88 5.89 2.06 8.70
N LEU A 89 5.66 1.10 9.59
CA LEU A 89 6.37 -0.18 9.57
C LEU A 89 5.42 -1.34 9.30
N ALA A 90 5.85 -2.22 8.38
CA ALA A 90 5.13 -3.44 8.07
C ALA A 90 5.30 -4.48 9.18
N TYR A 91 4.19 -5.06 9.64
CA TYR A 91 4.19 -6.05 10.71
C TYR A 91 3.99 -7.48 10.19
N GLU A 92 3.45 -7.63 8.99
CA GLU A 92 3.27 -8.93 8.37
C GLU A 92 4.59 -9.57 7.94
N LYS A 93 4.64 -10.90 8.02
CA LYS A 93 5.66 -11.71 7.39
C LYS A 93 5.48 -11.69 5.86
N THR A 94 6.55 -11.47 5.12
CA THR A 94 6.48 -11.38 3.65
C THR A 94 6.00 -12.70 3.04
N GLY A 95 5.02 -12.62 2.13
CA GLY A 95 4.51 -13.77 1.39
C GLY A 95 3.96 -14.88 2.29
N TYR A 96 3.40 -14.53 3.44
CA TYR A 96 2.84 -15.51 4.35
C TYR A 96 1.78 -16.38 3.64
N ASP A 97 1.83 -17.67 3.91
CA ASP A 97 0.89 -18.71 3.48
C ASP A 97 0.43 -18.62 2.00
N THR A 98 1.30 -18.15 1.09
CA THR A 98 0.96 -18.08 -0.34
C THR A 98 0.95 -19.45 -1.03
N SER A 99 1.44 -20.50 -0.36
CA SER A 99 1.36 -21.89 -0.82
C SER A 99 0.01 -22.56 -0.55
N SER A 100 -0.83 -21.92 0.27
CA SER A 100 -2.17 -22.38 0.64
C SER A 100 -3.23 -21.44 0.08
N THR A 101 -4.37 -21.97 -0.35
CA THR A 101 -5.52 -21.16 -0.77
C THR A 101 -6.13 -20.34 0.37
N SER A 102 -5.98 -20.81 1.61
CA SER A 102 -6.47 -20.11 2.80
C SER A 102 -5.75 -18.79 3.08
N ARG A 103 -4.44 -18.73 2.78
CA ARG A 103 -3.59 -17.55 3.02
C ARG A 103 -3.83 -16.95 4.42
N LEU A 104 -3.65 -17.78 5.46
CA LEU A 104 -3.80 -17.33 6.84
C LEU A 104 -2.74 -16.29 7.21
N PRO A 105 -3.12 -15.19 7.89
CA PRO A 105 -2.18 -14.12 8.24
C PRO A 105 -1.11 -14.58 9.22
N ASP A 106 0.08 -14.01 9.08
CA ASP A 106 1.23 -14.27 9.95
C ASP A 106 2.03 -12.98 10.18
N CYS A 107 2.36 -12.69 11.44
CA CYS A 107 3.23 -11.59 11.82
C CYS A 107 4.69 -11.99 11.83
N LEU A 108 5.57 -11.02 11.77
CA LEU A 108 6.98 -11.19 12.08
C LEU A 108 7.13 -11.62 13.56
N VAL A 109 7.64 -12.83 13.79
CA VAL A 109 7.63 -13.49 15.10
C VAL A 109 8.50 -12.79 16.15
N GLU A 110 9.52 -12.06 15.72
CA GLU A 110 10.42 -11.29 16.57
C GLU A 110 9.95 -9.86 16.85
N TRP A 111 8.84 -9.42 16.23
CA TRP A 111 8.32 -8.06 16.34
C TRP A 111 6.98 -8.02 17.10
N SER A 112 6.68 -6.85 17.62
CA SER A 112 5.38 -6.48 18.18
C SER A 112 5.11 -5.01 17.85
N VAL A 113 3.88 -4.54 17.95
CA VAL A 113 3.54 -3.12 17.75
C VAL A 113 4.36 -2.22 18.68
N LYS A 114 4.56 -2.65 19.94
CA LYS A 114 5.41 -1.95 20.90
C LYS A 114 6.85 -1.80 20.40
N ARG A 115 7.47 -2.88 19.94
CA ARG A 115 8.85 -2.86 19.43
C ARG A 115 8.97 -2.02 18.14
N LEU A 116 8.00 -2.11 17.24
CA LEU A 116 7.96 -1.26 16.04
C LEU A 116 7.84 0.22 16.40
N LYS A 117 7.05 0.54 17.45
CA LYS A 117 6.96 1.90 17.99
C LYS A 117 8.29 2.38 18.59
N GLU A 118 9.01 1.51 19.30
CA GLU A 118 10.34 1.80 19.86
C GLU A 118 11.38 2.07 18.76
N GLU A 119 11.23 1.45 17.56
CA GLU A 119 12.03 1.76 16.34
C GLU A 119 11.57 3.05 15.63
N GLY A 120 10.57 3.74 16.15
CA GLY A 120 10.11 5.03 15.65
C GLY A 120 8.93 5.00 14.70
N ALA A 121 8.18 3.90 14.61
CA ALA A 121 6.97 3.84 13.80
C ALA A 121 5.93 4.87 14.28
N ASP A 122 5.38 5.61 13.32
CA ASP A 122 4.24 6.50 13.51
C ASP A 122 2.91 5.78 13.17
N ALA A 123 2.96 4.70 12.40
CA ALA A 123 1.83 3.83 12.15
C ALA A 123 2.27 2.40 11.86
N ILE A 124 1.36 1.45 12.06
CA ILE A 124 1.56 0.04 11.75
C ILE A 124 0.78 -0.31 10.49
N LYS A 125 1.42 -0.98 9.55
CA LYS A 125 0.76 -1.55 8.38
C LYS A 125 0.75 -3.07 8.47
N PHE A 126 -0.38 -3.67 8.14
CA PHE A 126 -0.50 -5.11 7.99
C PHE A 126 -1.21 -5.46 6.68
N LEU A 127 -0.63 -6.38 5.90
CA LEU A 127 -1.22 -6.87 4.66
C LEU A 127 -2.06 -8.11 4.94
N LEU A 128 -3.31 -8.10 4.50
CA LEU A 128 -4.24 -9.21 4.55
C LEU A 128 -4.66 -9.65 3.15
N TYR A 129 -4.43 -10.92 2.82
CA TYR A 129 -5.11 -11.57 1.69
C TYR A 129 -6.51 -11.97 2.11
N TYR A 130 -7.52 -11.50 1.38
CA TYR A 130 -8.91 -11.77 1.75
C TYR A 130 -9.76 -12.18 0.55
N ASP A 131 -10.40 -13.35 0.66
CA ASP A 131 -11.47 -13.77 -0.22
C ASP A 131 -12.79 -13.71 0.54
N VAL A 132 -13.65 -12.77 0.17
CA VAL A 132 -14.96 -12.59 0.82
C VAL A 132 -15.87 -13.82 0.66
N ASP A 133 -15.66 -14.60 -0.41
CA ASP A 133 -16.40 -15.83 -0.72
C ASP A 133 -15.67 -17.09 -0.25
N GLY A 134 -14.48 -16.95 0.34
CA GLY A 134 -13.67 -18.06 0.82
C GLY A 134 -14.33 -18.81 1.99
N ASP A 135 -13.67 -19.87 2.44
CA ASP A 135 -14.16 -20.70 3.54
C ASP A 135 -14.54 -19.87 4.77
N PRO A 136 -15.77 -19.97 5.29
CA PRO A 136 -16.24 -19.16 6.42
C PRO A 136 -15.39 -19.33 7.69
N TYR A 137 -14.84 -20.51 7.94
CA TYR A 137 -14.00 -20.76 9.10
C TYR A 137 -12.62 -20.12 8.94
N VAL A 138 -12.05 -20.15 7.73
CA VAL A 138 -10.82 -19.43 7.39
C VAL A 138 -11.03 -17.92 7.58
N ASN A 139 -12.15 -17.39 7.09
CA ASN A 139 -12.46 -15.97 7.26
C ASN A 139 -12.67 -15.58 8.73
N LEU A 140 -13.29 -16.44 9.56
CA LEU A 140 -13.36 -16.20 11.02
C LEU A 140 -11.97 -16.14 11.67
N GLN A 141 -11.02 -16.98 11.25
CA GLN A 141 -9.64 -16.93 11.75
C GLN A 141 -8.95 -15.62 11.34
N LYS A 142 -9.12 -15.17 10.08
CA LYS A 142 -8.62 -13.88 9.59
C LYS A 142 -9.21 -12.72 10.37
N HIS A 143 -10.52 -12.71 10.60
CA HIS A 143 -11.18 -11.68 11.41
C HIS A 143 -10.60 -11.61 12.82
N ALA A 144 -10.54 -12.74 13.52
CA ALA A 144 -9.99 -12.79 14.87
C ALA A 144 -8.51 -12.36 14.92
N TYR A 145 -7.76 -12.61 13.84
CA TYR A 145 -6.37 -12.16 13.75
C TYR A 145 -6.27 -10.64 13.65
N ILE A 146 -7.06 -10.02 12.77
CA ILE A 146 -7.09 -8.56 12.59
C ILE A 146 -7.62 -7.87 13.86
N GLU A 147 -8.63 -8.42 14.55
CA GLU A 147 -9.09 -7.91 15.84
C GLU A 147 -7.97 -7.85 16.90
N ARG A 148 -7.10 -8.87 16.95
CA ARG A 148 -5.93 -8.88 17.85
C ARG A 148 -4.93 -7.79 17.49
N LEU A 149 -4.64 -7.62 16.20
CA LEU A 149 -3.74 -6.57 15.71
C LEU A 149 -4.27 -5.17 16.02
N GLY A 150 -5.56 -4.94 15.75
CA GLY A 150 -6.21 -3.68 16.08
C GLY A 150 -6.17 -3.38 17.58
N SER A 151 -6.39 -4.40 18.42
CA SER A 151 -6.29 -4.27 19.88
C SER A 151 -4.86 -3.94 20.32
N GLU A 152 -3.84 -4.54 19.71
CA GLU A 152 -2.43 -4.26 19.99
C GLU A 152 -2.07 -2.82 19.59
N CYS A 153 -2.47 -2.38 18.37
CA CYS A 153 -2.27 -1.01 17.90
C CYS A 153 -2.99 0.02 18.80
N GLN A 154 -4.19 -0.31 19.28
CA GLN A 154 -4.94 0.55 20.19
C GLN A 154 -4.25 0.67 21.55
N ALA A 155 -3.73 -0.43 22.09
CA ALA A 155 -3.01 -0.43 23.37
C ALA A 155 -1.74 0.43 23.31
N GLU A 156 -1.06 0.45 22.17
CA GLU A 156 0.14 1.26 21.96
C GLU A 156 -0.16 2.69 21.47
N GLY A 157 -1.41 3.00 21.14
CA GLY A 157 -1.85 4.32 20.66
C GLY A 157 -1.32 4.67 19.27
N LEU A 158 -1.02 3.65 18.42
CA LEU A 158 -0.58 3.83 17.03
C LEU A 158 -1.73 3.60 16.04
N PRO A 159 -1.80 4.38 14.95
CA PRO A 159 -2.71 4.11 13.84
C PRO A 159 -2.45 2.75 13.20
N PHE A 160 -3.54 2.06 12.87
CA PHE A 160 -3.52 0.78 12.18
C PHE A 160 -3.96 0.94 10.73
N PHE A 161 -3.04 0.71 9.80
CA PHE A 161 -3.26 0.68 8.36
C PHE A 161 -3.43 -0.76 7.90
N LEU A 162 -4.65 -1.14 7.53
CA LEU A 162 -4.93 -2.47 7.00
C LEU A 162 -4.87 -2.45 5.48
N GLU A 163 -3.88 -3.12 4.91
CA GLU A 163 -3.79 -3.37 3.48
C GLU A 163 -4.57 -4.63 3.13
N ILE A 164 -5.56 -4.51 2.24
CA ILE A 164 -6.36 -5.64 1.81
C ILE A 164 -6.04 -5.93 0.34
N LEU A 165 -5.58 -7.16 0.08
CA LEU A 165 -5.45 -7.70 -1.26
C LEU A 165 -6.51 -8.77 -1.48
N SER A 166 -7.45 -8.46 -2.37
CA SER A 166 -8.51 -9.39 -2.72
C SER A 166 -7.99 -10.49 -3.64
N TYR A 167 -8.43 -11.71 -3.42
CA TYR A 167 -8.18 -12.85 -4.29
C TYR A 167 -9.43 -13.73 -4.38
N ASP A 168 -9.36 -14.76 -5.20
CA ASP A 168 -10.39 -15.79 -5.32
C ASP A 168 -9.73 -17.16 -5.22
N GLU A 169 -10.22 -18.01 -4.32
CA GLU A 169 -9.66 -19.36 -4.10
C GLU A 169 -9.75 -20.26 -5.35
N THR A 170 -10.64 -19.92 -6.30
CA THR A 170 -10.90 -20.68 -7.52
C THR A 170 -10.28 -20.08 -8.77
N ILE A 171 -9.78 -18.82 -8.70
CA ILE A 171 -9.15 -18.11 -9.81
C ILE A 171 -7.67 -17.88 -9.49
N GLU A 172 -6.80 -18.62 -10.14
CA GLU A 172 -5.37 -18.61 -9.84
C GLU A 172 -4.68 -17.29 -10.22
N ASP A 173 -5.08 -16.70 -11.36
CA ASP A 173 -4.47 -15.46 -11.88
C ASP A 173 -5.34 -14.24 -11.59
N ASN A 174 -4.93 -13.44 -10.62
CA ASN A 174 -5.58 -12.17 -10.28
C ASN A 174 -5.46 -11.08 -11.38
N ALA A 175 -4.65 -11.30 -12.41
CA ALA A 175 -4.57 -10.40 -13.58
C ALA A 175 -5.50 -10.85 -14.72
N SER A 176 -6.19 -11.98 -14.58
CA SER A 176 -7.08 -12.54 -15.60
C SER A 176 -8.37 -11.74 -15.78
N VAL A 177 -9.04 -11.95 -16.92
CA VAL A 177 -10.39 -11.44 -17.21
C VAL A 177 -11.41 -11.98 -16.23
N GLU A 178 -11.26 -13.25 -15.85
CA GLU A 178 -12.13 -13.93 -14.89
C GLU A 178 -12.11 -13.23 -13.54
N PHE A 179 -10.91 -12.91 -13.04
CA PHE A 179 -10.79 -12.15 -11.78
C PHE A 179 -11.28 -10.71 -11.93
N ALA A 180 -11.00 -10.06 -13.07
CA ALA A 180 -11.48 -8.69 -13.32
C ALA A 180 -13.01 -8.56 -13.17
N LYS A 181 -13.78 -9.60 -13.55
CA LYS A 181 -15.24 -9.62 -13.44
C LYS A 181 -15.76 -9.72 -12.00
N VAL A 182 -15.02 -10.35 -11.10
CA VAL A 182 -15.43 -10.52 -9.68
C VAL A 182 -14.80 -9.49 -8.75
N LYS A 183 -13.70 -8.86 -9.17
CA LYS A 183 -12.91 -7.93 -8.38
C LYS A 183 -13.73 -6.80 -7.74
N PRO A 184 -14.64 -6.09 -8.44
CA PRO A 184 -15.38 -4.97 -7.85
C PRO A 184 -16.12 -5.35 -6.58
N ARG A 185 -16.83 -6.46 -6.61
CA ARG A 185 -17.58 -6.95 -5.45
C ARG A 185 -16.61 -7.38 -4.33
N LYS A 186 -15.57 -8.12 -4.66
CA LYS A 186 -14.60 -8.60 -3.66
C LYS A 186 -13.91 -7.46 -2.93
N VAL A 187 -13.45 -6.45 -3.64
CA VAL A 187 -12.80 -5.28 -3.05
C VAL A 187 -13.76 -4.49 -2.18
N ASN A 188 -14.96 -4.18 -2.68
CA ASN A 188 -15.92 -3.33 -1.97
C ASN A 188 -16.50 -4.05 -0.73
N GLU A 189 -16.78 -5.35 -0.80
CA GLU A 189 -17.24 -6.11 0.36
C GLU A 189 -16.14 -6.27 1.41
N ALA A 190 -14.88 -6.50 1.00
CA ALA A 190 -13.77 -6.56 1.94
C ALA A 190 -13.62 -5.23 2.71
N MET A 191 -13.74 -4.08 2.04
CA MET A 191 -13.74 -2.77 2.70
C MET A 191 -14.89 -2.65 3.70
N ARG A 192 -16.10 -3.09 3.35
CA ARG A 192 -17.28 -3.07 4.25
C ARG A 192 -17.04 -3.92 5.48
N VAL A 193 -16.51 -5.13 5.33
CA VAL A 193 -16.21 -6.03 6.43
C VAL A 193 -15.23 -5.37 7.41
N PHE A 194 -14.08 -4.90 6.93
CA PHE A 194 -13.02 -4.38 7.79
C PHE A 194 -13.22 -2.92 8.23
N SER A 195 -14.34 -2.30 7.87
CA SER A 195 -14.79 -1.03 8.43
C SER A 195 -15.56 -1.17 9.75
N ASP A 196 -15.85 -2.41 10.20
CA ASP A 196 -16.45 -2.65 11.51
C ASP A 196 -15.48 -2.24 12.63
N GLU A 197 -15.97 -1.48 13.62
CA GLU A 197 -15.19 -0.93 14.73
C GLU A 197 -14.41 -1.98 15.53
N ARG A 198 -14.89 -3.23 15.55
CA ARG A 198 -14.24 -4.35 16.25
C ARG A 198 -12.82 -4.63 15.75
N PHE A 199 -12.50 -4.27 14.50
CA PHE A 199 -11.18 -4.51 13.94
C PHE A 199 -10.16 -3.44 14.33
N GLY A 200 -10.59 -2.28 14.84
CA GLY A 200 -9.71 -1.21 15.28
C GLY A 200 -8.85 -0.60 14.14
N VAL A 201 -9.31 -0.73 12.90
CA VAL A 201 -8.62 -0.17 11.72
C VAL A 201 -8.84 1.33 11.68
N ASP A 202 -7.78 2.10 11.47
CA ASP A 202 -7.84 3.56 11.34
C ASP A 202 -7.82 4.01 9.87
N VAL A 203 -7.09 3.28 9.01
CA VAL A 203 -7.00 3.56 7.57
C VAL A 203 -7.01 2.25 6.78
N LEU A 204 -7.82 2.19 5.75
CA LEU A 204 -7.80 1.10 4.78
C LEU A 204 -6.84 1.43 3.64
N LYS A 205 -5.88 0.55 3.35
CA LYS A 205 -5.08 0.57 2.12
C LYS A 205 -5.64 -0.47 1.16
N VAL A 206 -6.16 -0.03 0.04
CA VAL A 206 -7.00 -0.87 -0.82
C VAL A 206 -6.62 -0.81 -2.29
N GLU A 207 -7.00 -1.84 -3.01
CA GLU A 207 -6.98 -1.83 -4.46
C GLU A 207 -8.10 -0.92 -4.98
N VAL A 208 -7.90 -0.37 -6.18
CA VAL A 208 -9.03 0.19 -6.94
C VAL A 208 -10.03 -0.91 -7.27
N PRO A 209 -11.34 -0.60 -7.32
CA PRO A 209 -12.39 -1.62 -7.39
C PRO A 209 -12.41 -2.39 -8.70
N VAL A 210 -11.86 -1.81 -9.77
CA VAL A 210 -11.77 -2.43 -11.11
C VAL A 210 -10.31 -2.55 -11.55
N ASN A 211 -10.01 -3.56 -12.38
CA ASN A 211 -8.72 -3.59 -13.05
C ASN A 211 -8.79 -2.66 -14.27
N MET A 212 -8.13 -1.51 -14.21
CA MET A 212 -8.18 -0.48 -15.24
C MET A 212 -7.70 -0.94 -16.61
N ASN A 213 -6.88 -2.00 -16.68
CA ASN A 213 -6.50 -2.59 -17.98
C ASN A 213 -7.67 -3.19 -18.76
N PHE A 214 -8.79 -3.47 -18.08
CA PHE A 214 -10.02 -4.01 -18.67
C PHE A 214 -11.16 -2.97 -18.75
N VAL A 215 -10.86 -1.69 -18.48
CA VAL A 215 -11.84 -0.59 -18.60
C VAL A 215 -11.66 0.11 -19.94
N GLU A 216 -12.78 0.42 -20.58
CA GLU A 216 -12.84 1.16 -21.85
C GLU A 216 -11.98 2.43 -21.81
N GLY A 217 -11.06 2.56 -22.76
CA GLY A 217 -10.19 3.73 -22.93
C GLY A 217 -8.99 3.81 -22.00
N PHE A 218 -8.74 2.79 -21.17
CA PHE A 218 -7.54 2.69 -20.30
C PHE A 218 -6.60 1.57 -20.75
N GLY A 219 -7.12 0.36 -20.92
CA GLY A 219 -6.35 -0.76 -21.44
C GLY A 219 -6.37 -0.85 -22.97
N THR A 220 -5.49 -1.69 -23.52
CA THR A 220 -5.40 -1.97 -24.95
C THR A 220 -5.96 -3.34 -25.33
N GLY A 221 -6.40 -4.13 -24.34
CA GLY A 221 -6.89 -5.49 -24.49
C GLY A 221 -8.41 -5.59 -24.47
N GLU A 222 -8.90 -6.72 -23.93
CA GLU A 222 -10.34 -6.98 -23.76
C GLU A 222 -10.96 -5.94 -22.82
N VAL A 223 -12.13 -5.42 -23.20
CA VAL A 223 -12.92 -4.51 -22.35
C VAL A 223 -13.95 -5.33 -21.58
N VAL A 224 -13.85 -5.30 -20.25
CA VAL A 224 -14.82 -5.93 -19.34
C VAL A 224 -15.87 -4.92 -18.87
N TYR A 225 -15.45 -3.66 -18.69
CA TYR A 225 -16.30 -2.59 -18.18
C TYR A 225 -16.24 -1.35 -19.04
N THR A 226 -17.40 -0.74 -19.31
CA THR A 226 -17.48 0.63 -19.80
C THR A 226 -16.97 1.60 -18.75
N LYS A 227 -16.70 2.85 -19.12
CA LYS A 227 -16.33 3.90 -18.16
C LYS A 227 -17.43 4.15 -17.11
N GLU A 228 -18.69 4.12 -17.53
CA GLU A 228 -19.84 4.32 -16.66
C GLU A 228 -19.97 3.22 -15.60
N GLU A 229 -19.82 1.95 -16.01
CA GLU A 229 -19.84 0.82 -15.08
C GLU A 229 -18.66 0.89 -14.10
N ALA A 230 -17.46 1.19 -14.58
CA ALA A 230 -16.29 1.39 -13.74
C ALA A 230 -16.51 2.53 -12.73
N ALA A 231 -17.03 3.69 -13.17
CA ALA A 231 -17.34 4.81 -12.29
C ALA A 231 -18.35 4.45 -11.21
N GLU A 232 -19.35 3.62 -11.54
CA GLU A 232 -20.32 3.13 -10.54
C GLU A 232 -19.64 2.27 -9.47
N TYR A 233 -18.68 1.42 -9.82
CA TYR A 233 -17.92 0.64 -8.83
C TYR A 233 -17.07 1.51 -7.91
N PHE A 234 -16.51 2.63 -8.39
CA PHE A 234 -15.81 3.59 -7.54
C PHE A 234 -16.78 4.30 -6.57
N ARG A 235 -18.01 4.66 -7.00
CA ARG A 235 -19.05 5.17 -6.09
C ARG A 235 -19.45 4.16 -5.03
N GLN A 236 -19.61 2.90 -5.42
CA GLN A 236 -19.90 1.81 -4.48
C GLN A 236 -18.75 1.59 -3.49
N GLN A 237 -17.50 1.74 -3.94
CA GLN A 237 -16.33 1.68 -3.06
C GLN A 237 -16.38 2.77 -2.00
N GLU A 238 -16.64 4.01 -2.41
CA GLU A 238 -16.80 5.15 -1.46
C GLU A 238 -17.90 4.85 -0.43
N ALA A 239 -19.03 4.31 -0.86
CA ALA A 239 -20.13 3.96 0.00
C ALA A 239 -19.88 2.72 0.90
N SER A 240 -18.79 1.99 0.67
CA SER A 240 -18.48 0.75 1.39
C SER A 240 -17.78 0.98 2.73
N THR A 241 -17.28 2.20 2.99
CA THR A 241 -16.54 2.51 4.21
C THR A 241 -16.80 3.92 4.71
N HIS A 242 -16.77 4.07 6.02
CA HIS A 242 -16.71 5.37 6.70
C HIS A 242 -15.29 5.73 7.15
N LEU A 243 -14.35 4.79 7.01
CA LEU A 243 -12.96 5.00 7.36
C LEU A 243 -12.22 5.78 6.26
N PRO A 244 -11.18 6.54 6.61
CA PRO A 244 -10.20 6.98 5.64
C PRO A 244 -9.65 5.79 4.84
N TYR A 245 -9.46 5.96 3.53
CA TYR A 245 -8.83 4.93 2.72
C TYR A 245 -7.88 5.52 1.68
N ILE A 246 -6.86 4.77 1.36
CA ILE A 246 -5.81 5.12 0.42
C ILE A 246 -5.62 4.02 -0.61
N TYR A 247 -5.25 4.41 -1.83
CA TYR A 247 -5.01 3.43 -2.89
C TYR A 247 -3.58 2.90 -2.92
N LEU A 248 -3.46 1.63 -3.29
CA LEU A 248 -2.20 1.00 -3.68
C LEU A 248 -2.10 0.94 -5.21
N SER A 249 -0.88 1.04 -5.74
CA SER A 249 -0.64 1.08 -7.18
C SER A 249 -0.69 -0.29 -7.88
N ALA A 250 -0.74 -1.39 -7.14
CA ALA A 250 -0.72 -2.78 -7.65
C ALA A 250 0.40 -3.10 -8.66
N GLY A 251 1.42 -2.23 -8.78
CA GLY A 251 2.54 -2.41 -9.71
C GLY A 251 2.24 -2.04 -11.16
N VAL A 252 1.14 -1.33 -11.43
CA VAL A 252 0.87 -0.71 -12.74
C VAL A 252 1.86 0.45 -13.01
N SER A 253 1.92 0.92 -14.26
CA SER A 253 2.76 2.07 -14.61
C SER A 253 2.33 3.34 -13.86
N ALA A 254 3.28 4.27 -13.64
CA ALA A 254 2.99 5.56 -13.01
C ALA A 254 1.85 6.31 -13.73
N LYS A 255 1.90 6.32 -15.07
CA LYS A 255 0.86 6.97 -15.90
C LYS A 255 -0.52 6.36 -15.67
N LEU A 256 -0.66 5.03 -15.75
CA LEU A 256 -1.95 4.37 -15.54
C LEU A 256 -2.47 4.60 -14.13
N PHE A 257 -1.59 4.61 -13.12
CA PHE A 257 -1.99 4.90 -11.75
C PHE A 257 -2.50 6.33 -11.59
N GLN A 258 -1.79 7.32 -12.14
CA GLN A 258 -2.22 8.73 -12.13
C GLN A 258 -3.57 8.91 -12.84
N ASP A 259 -3.74 8.34 -14.04
CA ASP A 259 -5.01 8.38 -14.79
C ASP A 259 -6.15 7.72 -14.00
N THR A 260 -5.84 6.64 -13.26
CA THR A 260 -6.81 5.97 -12.38
C THR A 260 -7.26 6.87 -11.23
N LEU A 261 -6.35 7.62 -10.60
CA LEU A 261 -6.69 8.55 -9.52
C LEU A 261 -7.58 9.70 -10.00
N VAL A 262 -7.29 10.24 -11.18
CA VAL A 262 -8.16 11.25 -11.82
C VAL A 262 -9.55 10.68 -12.08
N PHE A 263 -9.61 9.49 -12.68
CA PHE A 263 -10.89 8.82 -12.95
C PHE A 263 -11.68 8.52 -11.66
N ALA A 264 -11.00 8.04 -10.61
CA ALA A 264 -11.63 7.79 -9.31
C ALA A 264 -12.26 9.06 -8.72
N HIS A 265 -11.54 10.18 -8.77
CA HIS A 265 -12.05 11.49 -8.34
C HIS A 265 -13.26 11.93 -9.16
N GLU A 266 -13.18 11.88 -10.49
CA GLU A 266 -14.29 12.22 -11.38
C GLU A 266 -15.53 11.33 -11.16
N ALA A 267 -15.32 10.07 -10.78
CA ALA A 267 -16.38 9.14 -10.40
C ALA A 267 -17.02 9.46 -9.04
N GLY A 268 -16.39 10.33 -8.22
CA GLY A 268 -16.88 10.74 -6.91
C GLY A 268 -16.27 9.99 -5.72
N ALA A 269 -15.19 9.25 -5.92
CA ALA A 269 -14.43 8.65 -4.82
C ALA A 269 -13.70 9.74 -4.01
N LYS A 270 -13.76 9.63 -2.68
CA LYS A 270 -13.12 10.57 -1.72
C LYS A 270 -11.98 9.88 -0.99
N PHE A 271 -11.07 9.30 -1.75
CA PHE A 271 -9.88 8.66 -1.19
C PHE A 271 -8.94 9.70 -0.54
N ASN A 272 -8.22 9.28 0.49
CA ASN A 272 -7.44 10.18 1.34
C ASN A 272 -5.93 10.15 1.03
N GLY A 273 -5.57 9.61 -0.12
CA GLY A 273 -4.20 9.54 -0.59
C GLY A 273 -3.82 8.19 -1.18
N VAL A 274 -2.53 7.93 -1.18
CA VAL A 274 -1.93 6.71 -1.74
C VAL A 274 -0.78 6.19 -0.87
N LEU A 275 -0.48 4.90 -1.03
CA LEU A 275 0.80 4.30 -0.69
C LEU A 275 1.39 3.73 -1.99
N CYS A 276 2.23 4.55 -2.65
CA CYS A 276 2.79 4.25 -3.96
C CYS A 276 4.22 3.69 -3.84
N GLY A 277 4.47 2.55 -4.43
CA GLY A 277 5.75 1.86 -4.34
C GLY A 277 6.47 1.78 -5.68
N ARG A 278 6.41 0.61 -6.31
CA ARG A 278 7.17 0.27 -7.52
C ARG A 278 6.99 1.25 -8.68
N ALA A 279 5.83 1.86 -8.85
CA ALA A 279 5.61 2.89 -9.86
C ALA A 279 6.53 4.11 -9.69
N THR A 280 7.01 4.38 -8.47
CA THR A 280 7.93 5.48 -8.18
C THR A 280 9.40 5.07 -8.35
N TRP A 281 9.81 3.93 -7.74
CA TRP A 281 11.21 3.60 -7.58
C TRP A 281 11.71 2.36 -8.33
N ALA A 282 10.85 1.50 -8.91
CA ALA A 282 11.31 0.22 -9.47
C ALA A 282 12.41 0.35 -10.53
N GLY A 283 12.41 1.44 -11.29
CA GLY A 283 13.42 1.69 -12.33
C GLY A 283 14.84 1.92 -11.79
N VAL A 284 15.02 2.22 -10.50
CA VAL A 284 16.36 2.35 -9.91
C VAL A 284 17.06 1.00 -9.72
N VAL A 285 16.30 -0.11 -9.61
CA VAL A 285 16.86 -1.43 -9.32
C VAL A 285 17.92 -1.85 -10.36
N PRO A 286 17.64 -1.89 -11.69
CA PRO A 286 18.68 -2.19 -12.68
C PRO A 286 19.82 -1.19 -12.66
N VAL A 287 19.56 0.09 -12.45
CA VAL A 287 20.61 1.12 -12.41
C VAL A 287 21.57 0.86 -11.25
N TYR A 288 21.03 0.58 -10.05
CA TYR A 288 21.82 0.28 -8.87
C TYR A 288 22.71 -0.97 -9.08
N ILE A 289 22.13 -2.05 -9.59
CA ILE A 289 22.85 -3.33 -9.77
C ILE A 289 23.93 -3.22 -10.86
N GLU A 290 23.62 -2.58 -11.98
CA GLU A 290 24.48 -2.56 -13.16
C GLU A 290 25.50 -1.41 -13.15
N GLN A 291 25.19 -0.30 -12.47
CA GLN A 291 25.98 0.94 -12.54
C GLN A 291 26.44 1.47 -11.17
N GLY A 292 25.90 0.89 -10.07
CA GLY A 292 26.28 1.22 -8.69
C GLY A 292 25.54 2.40 -8.07
N GLU A 293 25.95 2.74 -6.85
CA GLU A 293 25.30 3.71 -5.96
C GLU A 293 25.13 5.11 -6.59
N GLU A 294 26.20 5.69 -7.12
CA GLU A 294 26.15 7.07 -7.65
C GLU A 294 25.17 7.22 -8.82
N ALA A 295 25.14 6.23 -9.71
CA ALA A 295 24.15 6.23 -10.80
C ALA A 295 22.72 6.06 -10.30
N ALA A 296 22.52 5.25 -9.25
CA ALA A 296 21.22 5.08 -8.60
C ALA A 296 20.76 6.40 -7.95
N ARG A 297 21.65 7.13 -7.25
CA ARG A 297 21.34 8.44 -6.68
C ARG A 297 20.94 9.46 -7.75
N GLU A 298 21.67 9.51 -8.85
CA GLU A 298 21.32 10.41 -9.96
C GLU A 298 19.95 10.06 -10.58
N TRP A 299 19.67 8.76 -10.74
CA TRP A 299 18.35 8.30 -11.21
C TRP A 299 17.23 8.72 -10.24
N LEU A 300 17.46 8.57 -8.93
CA LEU A 300 16.47 8.96 -7.91
C LEU A 300 16.23 10.46 -7.88
N ARG A 301 17.31 11.29 -8.01
CA ARG A 301 17.23 12.76 -8.05
C ARG A 301 16.54 13.31 -9.29
N THR A 302 16.52 12.53 -10.37
CA THR A 302 15.91 12.92 -11.65
C THR A 302 14.59 12.16 -11.86
N VAL A 303 14.64 10.96 -12.38
CA VAL A 303 13.46 10.16 -12.74
C VAL A 303 12.60 9.79 -11.53
N GLY A 304 13.22 9.36 -10.42
CA GLY A 304 12.51 9.03 -9.18
C GLY A 304 11.75 10.25 -8.65
N ARG A 305 12.39 11.40 -8.64
CA ARG A 305 11.78 12.68 -8.26
C ARG A 305 10.63 13.08 -9.18
N GLU A 306 10.82 13.00 -10.50
CA GLU A 306 9.74 13.28 -11.45
C GLU A 306 8.51 12.39 -11.22
N ASN A 307 8.72 11.10 -10.91
CA ASN A 307 7.64 10.17 -10.63
C ASN A 307 6.84 10.56 -9.38
N ILE A 308 7.50 10.94 -8.29
CA ILE A 308 6.84 11.30 -7.04
C ILE A 308 6.18 12.68 -7.10
N GLU A 309 6.84 13.69 -7.67
CA GLU A 309 6.28 15.02 -7.87
C GLU A 309 5.08 14.99 -8.83
N GLY A 310 5.14 14.18 -9.89
CA GLY A 310 4.01 13.97 -10.81
C GLY A 310 2.81 13.32 -10.13
N LEU A 311 3.04 12.37 -9.21
CA LEU A 311 1.98 11.77 -8.40
C LEU A 311 1.38 12.79 -7.42
N ASP A 312 2.20 13.60 -6.75
CA ASP A 312 1.75 14.62 -5.81
C ASP A 312 0.91 15.71 -6.50
N ALA A 313 1.28 16.09 -7.72
CA ALA A 313 0.49 17.02 -8.54
C ALA A 313 -0.92 16.48 -8.82
N VAL A 314 -1.06 15.18 -9.06
CA VAL A 314 -2.38 14.53 -9.23
C VAL A 314 -3.12 14.46 -7.90
N LEU A 315 -2.47 14.05 -6.82
CA LEU A 315 -3.09 13.94 -5.50
C LEU A 315 -3.61 15.28 -4.98
N SER A 316 -2.91 16.37 -5.23
CA SER A 316 -3.34 17.72 -4.85
C SER A 316 -4.67 18.15 -5.47
N GLN A 317 -5.07 17.51 -6.58
CA GLN A 317 -6.30 17.80 -7.32
C GLN A 317 -7.39 16.76 -7.09
N THR A 318 -7.04 15.56 -6.58
CA THR A 318 -7.95 14.41 -6.58
C THR A 318 -8.21 13.83 -5.20
N ALA A 319 -7.24 13.85 -4.30
CA ALA A 319 -7.39 13.30 -2.96
C ALA A 319 -8.11 14.28 -2.02
N THR A 320 -8.82 13.74 -1.03
CA THR A 320 -9.48 14.50 0.02
C THR A 320 -8.76 14.33 1.36
N SER A 321 -8.91 15.30 2.26
CA SER A 321 -8.32 15.20 3.60
C SER A 321 -8.96 14.07 4.41
N TRP A 322 -8.17 13.28 5.13
CA TRP A 322 -8.72 12.31 6.09
C TRP A 322 -9.47 12.98 7.25
N LEU A 323 -9.24 14.27 7.47
CA LEU A 323 -9.96 15.06 8.48
C LEU A 323 -11.43 15.33 8.12
N GLU A 324 -11.82 15.03 6.88
CA GLU A 324 -13.20 15.20 6.38
C GLU A 324 -14.04 13.92 6.53
N LYS A 325 -13.45 12.81 6.95
CA LYS A 325 -14.10 11.50 7.19
C LYS A 325 -14.62 11.34 8.66
#